data_839cd2daefe7bbdbb111e45d60ca9c96
#
_entry.id   839cd2daefe7bbdbb111e45d60ca9c96
#
_cell.length_a   1.000
_cell.length_b   1.000
_cell.length_c   1.000
_cell.angle_alpha   90.00
_cell.angle_beta   90.00
_cell.angle_gamma   90.00
#
_symmetry.space_group_name_H-M   'P 1'
#
loop_
_entity.id
_entity.type
_entity.pdbx_description
1 polymer ?
#
loop_
_entity_poly.entity_id
_entity_poly.type
_entity_poly.pdbx_seq_one_letter_code
_entity_poly.pdbx_strand_id
1 'polypeptide(L)'
;WQLPLLDQYDRYLDTSYAAISSTGNAGGYGGAITAALFLRRFVGKKLNWAHFDVMAWNLTTRPGRPTGGEAMGIRSTFEYIKKTYT
;
A
#
# COMPACT_ATOMS: atom_id res chain seq x y z
N TRP A 1 -7.07 7.23 -6.60
CA TRP A 1 -7.35 8.29 -5.63
C TRP A 1 -6.19 8.45 -4.66
N GLN A 2 -5.56 9.61 -4.66
CA GLN A 2 -4.43 9.88 -3.77
C GLN A 2 -4.94 10.17 -2.35
N LEU A 3 -4.42 9.43 -1.37
CA LEU A 3 -4.70 9.66 0.04
C LEU A 3 -3.55 10.42 0.71
N PRO A 4 -3.84 11.30 1.67
CA PRO A 4 -2.79 11.99 2.43
C PRO A 4 -2.10 11.02 3.39
N LEU A 5 -0.78 11.15 3.53
CA LEU A 5 -0.01 10.45 4.57
C LEU A 5 0.11 11.37 5.79
N LEU A 6 -0.88 11.31 6.66
CA LEU A 6 -0.98 12.14 7.85
C LEU A 6 -0.01 11.64 8.93
N ASP A 7 0.99 12.44 9.26
CA ASP A 7 2.02 12.08 10.25
C ASP A 7 1.44 11.76 11.62
N GLN A 8 0.33 12.38 11.98
CA GLN A 8 -0.35 12.10 13.23
C GLN A 8 -0.82 10.64 13.37
N TYR A 9 -0.99 9.91 12.26
CA TYR A 9 -1.35 8.49 12.27
C TYR A 9 -0.15 7.57 12.45
N ASP A 10 1.06 8.08 12.35
CA ASP A 10 2.29 7.28 12.52
C ASP A 10 2.38 6.65 13.91
N ARG A 11 1.81 7.30 14.93
CA ARG A 11 1.70 6.79 16.30
C ARG A 11 1.00 5.44 16.42
N TYR A 12 0.11 5.10 15.48
CA TYR A 12 -0.58 3.81 15.47
C TYR A 12 0.34 2.63 15.16
N LEU A 13 1.54 2.90 14.71
CA LEU A 13 2.57 1.90 14.44
C LEU A 13 3.49 1.67 15.66
N ASP A 14 3.34 2.46 16.71
CA ASP A 14 4.14 2.33 17.92
C ASP A 14 3.69 1.13 18.75
N THR A 15 4.66 0.45 19.37
CA THR A 15 4.42 -0.69 20.23
C THR A 15 5.49 -0.75 21.32
N SER A 16 5.12 -1.27 22.49
CA SER A 16 6.03 -1.40 23.63
C SER A 16 6.93 -2.63 23.59
N TYR A 17 6.69 -3.57 22.68
CA TYR A 17 7.38 -4.87 22.63
C TYR A 17 8.13 -5.12 21.32
N ALA A 18 8.08 -4.22 20.37
CA ALA A 18 8.79 -4.32 19.09
C ALA A 18 9.18 -2.94 18.59
N ALA A 19 10.07 -2.87 17.59
CA ALA A 19 10.48 -1.60 17.00
C ALA A 19 9.33 -0.90 16.26
N ILE A 20 8.40 -1.68 15.69
CA ILE A 20 7.25 -1.17 14.95
C ILE A 20 6.14 -2.23 14.93
N SER A 21 4.88 -1.79 15.01
CA SER A 21 3.73 -2.67 14.84
C SER A 21 3.41 -2.84 13.35
N SER A 22 3.40 -4.08 12.87
CA SER A 22 3.03 -4.39 11.48
C SER A 22 1.53 -4.33 11.20
N THR A 23 0.71 -4.44 12.24
CA THR A 23 -0.76 -4.41 12.13
C THR A 23 -1.37 -3.05 12.47
N GLY A 24 -0.60 -2.19 13.15
CA GLY A 24 -1.09 -0.91 13.64
C GLY A 24 -2.08 -1.03 14.81
N ASN A 25 -2.39 0.08 15.43
CA ASN A 25 -3.25 0.16 16.61
C ASN A 25 -4.47 1.07 16.37
N ALA A 26 -4.83 1.32 15.11
CA ALA A 26 -5.93 2.22 14.75
C ALA A 26 -7.33 1.58 14.84
N GLY A 27 -7.43 0.34 15.35
CA GLY A 27 -8.71 -0.36 15.48
C GLY A 27 -9.42 -0.66 14.16
N GLY A 28 -8.66 -0.81 13.08
CA GLY A 28 -9.20 -1.09 11.74
C GLY A 28 -9.58 0.15 10.92
N TYR A 29 -9.42 1.35 11.48
CA TYR A 29 -9.70 2.60 10.77
C TYR A 29 -8.45 3.16 10.10
N GLY A 30 -8.64 3.78 8.91
CA GLY A 30 -7.55 4.41 8.17
C GLY A 30 -6.46 3.44 7.71
N GLY A 31 -6.80 2.18 7.44
CA GLY A 31 -5.85 1.11 7.12
C GLY A 31 -4.97 1.40 5.91
N ALA A 32 -5.51 2.01 4.87
CA ALA A 32 -4.73 2.40 3.68
C ALA A 32 -3.62 3.40 4.02
N ILE A 33 -3.90 4.34 4.91
CA ILE A 33 -2.92 5.36 5.34
C ILE A 33 -1.87 4.72 6.26
N THR A 34 -2.29 3.93 7.25
CA THR A 34 -1.36 3.28 8.19
C THR A 34 -0.47 2.25 7.50
N ALA A 35 -0.98 1.51 6.53
CA ALA A 35 -0.19 0.59 5.71
C ALA A 35 0.90 1.33 4.93
N ALA A 36 0.56 2.45 4.30
CA ALA A 36 1.53 3.28 3.60
C ALA A 36 2.56 3.90 4.56
N LEU A 37 2.13 4.37 5.73
CA LEU A 37 3.03 4.90 6.76
C LEU A 37 3.99 3.83 7.28
N PHE A 38 3.54 2.59 7.45
CA PHE A 38 4.39 1.46 7.81
C PHE A 38 5.53 1.29 6.79
N LEU A 39 5.20 1.22 5.52
CA LEU A 39 6.21 1.07 4.46
C LEU A 39 7.12 2.30 4.35
N ARG A 40 6.59 3.50 4.59
CA ARG A 40 7.39 4.73 4.58
C ARG A 40 8.56 4.68 5.55
N ARG A 41 8.45 3.99 6.68
CA ARG A 41 9.54 3.83 7.66
C ARG A 41 10.75 3.08 7.12
N PHE A 42 10.57 2.28 6.07
CA PHE A 42 11.65 1.53 5.42
C PHE A 42 12.21 2.23 4.17
N VAL A 43 11.55 3.30 3.72
CA VAL A 43 11.97 4.05 2.53
C VAL A 43 12.86 5.21 2.95
N GLY A 44 13.99 5.38 2.26
CA GLY A 44 14.86 6.53 2.50
C GLY A 44 14.19 7.86 2.14
N LYS A 45 14.45 8.90 2.93
CA LYS A 45 13.83 10.23 2.76
C LYS A 45 14.05 10.90 1.41
N LYS A 46 15.06 10.45 0.66
CA LYS A 46 15.42 11.02 -0.65
C LYS A 46 14.88 10.22 -1.85
N LEU A 47 14.15 9.15 -1.58
CA LEU A 47 13.64 8.28 -2.64
C LEU A 47 12.24 8.71 -3.05
N ASN A 48 12.00 8.72 -4.35
CA ASN A 48 10.65 8.80 -4.89
C ASN A 48 9.99 7.43 -4.75
N TRP A 49 8.83 7.39 -4.14
CA TRP A 49 8.10 6.14 -3.94
C TRP A 49 6.59 6.37 -3.98
N ALA A 50 5.87 5.30 -4.19
CA ALA A 50 4.42 5.30 -4.12
C ALA A 50 3.94 4.00 -3.49
N HIS A 51 2.85 4.07 -2.76
CA HIS A 51 2.13 2.94 -2.22
C HIS A 51 0.77 2.83 -2.88
N PHE A 52 0.44 1.65 -3.37
CA PHE A 52 -0.86 1.36 -3.96
C PHE A 52 -1.62 0.41 -3.05
N ASP A 53 -2.71 0.89 -2.50
CA ASP A 53 -3.65 0.05 -1.76
C ASP A 53 -4.79 -0.32 -2.70
N VAL A 54 -4.79 -1.57 -3.12
CA VAL A 54 -5.76 -2.09 -4.10
C VAL A 54 -6.32 -3.41 -3.63
N MET A 55 -7.56 -3.69 -3.97
CA MET A 55 -8.24 -4.93 -3.60
C MET A 55 -7.54 -6.18 -4.14
N ALA A 56 -7.01 -6.12 -5.36
CA ALA A 56 -6.28 -7.21 -6.03
C ALA A 56 -7.02 -8.57 -6.01
N TRP A 57 -8.33 -8.54 -5.97
CA TRP A 57 -9.18 -9.73 -5.89
C TRP A 57 -10.39 -9.62 -6.79
N ASN A 58 -10.72 -10.71 -7.48
CA ASN A 58 -11.90 -10.86 -8.30
C ASN A 58 -12.96 -11.67 -7.54
N LEU A 59 -14.07 -11.03 -7.21
CA LEU A 59 -15.12 -11.63 -6.39
C LEU A 59 -15.97 -12.67 -7.15
N THR A 60 -16.05 -12.56 -8.47
CA THR A 60 -16.91 -13.43 -9.31
C THR A 60 -16.16 -13.89 -10.54
N THR A 61 -16.36 -15.15 -10.92
CA THR A 61 -15.80 -15.69 -12.15
C THR A 61 -16.41 -15.01 -13.37
N ARG A 62 -15.54 -14.54 -14.28
CA ARG A 62 -15.87 -13.98 -15.59
C ARG A 62 -14.99 -14.62 -16.66
N PRO A 63 -15.34 -14.57 -17.94
CA PRO A 63 -14.48 -15.12 -19.02
C PRO A 63 -13.05 -14.59 -18.93
N GLY A 64 -12.06 -15.50 -18.84
CA GLY A 64 -10.65 -15.18 -18.69
C GLY A 64 -10.24 -14.62 -17.33
N ARG A 65 -11.16 -14.50 -16.36
CA ARG A 65 -10.93 -13.92 -15.04
C ARG A 65 -11.65 -14.72 -13.96
N PRO A 66 -11.05 -15.79 -13.45
CA PRO A 66 -11.67 -16.59 -12.39
C PRO A 66 -11.72 -15.83 -11.06
N THR A 67 -12.56 -16.27 -10.16
CA THR A 67 -12.56 -15.81 -8.76
C THR A 67 -11.18 -16.04 -8.16
N GLY A 68 -10.66 -15.07 -7.45
CA GLY A 68 -9.33 -15.14 -6.85
C GLY A 68 -8.51 -13.90 -7.07
N GLY A 69 -7.18 -14.02 -6.93
CA GLY A 69 -6.25 -12.92 -7.12
C GLY A 69 -6.37 -12.30 -8.52
N GLU A 70 -6.34 -10.97 -8.56
CA GLU A 70 -6.36 -10.21 -9.81
C GLU A 70 -5.27 -9.15 -9.80
N ALA A 71 -4.49 -9.07 -10.87
CA ALA A 71 -3.43 -8.10 -11.05
C ALA A 71 -4.01 -6.71 -11.36
N MET A 72 -4.25 -5.92 -10.33
CA MET A 72 -4.71 -4.54 -10.46
C MET A 72 -3.53 -3.57 -10.43
N GLY A 73 -3.40 -2.73 -11.45
CA GLY A 73 -2.36 -1.69 -11.54
C GLY A 73 -0.98 -2.16 -11.99
N ILE A 74 -0.72 -3.46 -12.13
CA ILE A 74 0.61 -3.97 -12.51
C ILE A 74 1.02 -3.49 -13.90
N ARG A 75 0.15 -3.58 -14.90
CA ARG A 75 0.45 -3.18 -16.27
C ARG A 75 0.73 -1.68 -16.39
N SER A 76 -0.10 -0.86 -15.76
CA SER A 76 0.06 0.59 -15.78
C SER A 76 1.35 1.03 -15.08
N THR A 77 1.67 0.42 -13.94
CA THR A 77 2.91 0.67 -13.22
C THR A 77 4.13 0.26 -14.05
N PHE A 78 4.06 -0.92 -14.68
CA PHE A 78 5.12 -1.40 -15.56
C PHE A 78 5.36 -0.43 -16.73
N GLU A 79 4.30 -0.01 -17.43
CA GLU A 79 4.43 0.93 -18.55
C GLU A 79 4.96 2.30 -18.11
N TYR A 80 4.55 2.77 -16.94
CA TYR A 80 5.09 3.99 -16.37
C TYR A 80 6.60 3.89 -16.11
N ILE A 81 7.04 2.82 -15.44
CA ILE A 81 8.46 2.58 -15.16
C ILE A 81 9.26 2.48 -16.46
N LYS A 82 8.78 1.70 -17.41
CA LYS A 82 9.41 1.53 -18.71
C LYS A 82 9.60 2.86 -19.44
N LYS A 83 8.57 3.71 -19.49
CA LYS A 83 8.66 5.03 -20.13
C LYS A 83 9.59 6.00 -19.40
N THR A 84 9.66 5.90 -18.08
CA THR A 84 10.40 6.84 -17.25
C THR A 84 11.90 6.51 -17.22
N TYR A 85 12.27 5.23 -17.23
CA TYR A 85 13.62 4.77 -16.93
C TYR A 85 14.31 4.02 -18.09
N THR A 86 13.68 3.94 -19.21
CA THR A 86 14.27 3.43 -20.45
C THR A 86 14.10 4.44 -21.58
#